data_e63c07653a493c298b0847640a92cf61
#
_entry.id   e63c07653a493c298b0847640a92cf61
#
_cell.length_a   1.000
_cell.length_b   1.000
_cell.length_c   1.000
_cell.angle_alpha   90.00
_cell.angle_beta   90.00
_cell.angle_gamma   90.00
#
_symmetry.space_group_name_H-M   'P 1'
#
loop_
_entity.id
_entity.type
_entity.pdbx_description
1 polymer ?
#
loop_
_entity_poly.entity_id
_entity_poly.type
_entity_poly.pdbx_seq_one_letter_code
_entity_poly.pdbx_strand_id
1 'polypeptide(L)'
;MPLPPKVFITGASSGIGAALAQHYAALGATLGLAARREAQMQTFAASLSTPVCVYALDVSDSAALSAAAQDFIQRHGVPDIVIANAGIGGGTRPDLAADIAVLSRIMQTNVVGLAATLQPFIAPMRERGSGVLVGIASVAGFRGLAGAGAYCASKSAAITWLEALRLELHRSGVNVVTICPGYIATPLTAVNRHPMPFLLDAAEAARRIARAIKAKKRLAIIPWQMRLVFFVLRRMPDWLYDRMFARAPRKPRDPRA
;
A
#
# COMPACT_ATOMS: atom_id res chain seq x y z
N MET A 1 25.12 1.51 18.39
CA MET A 1 23.68 1.48 17.99
C MET A 1 23.61 1.26 16.49
N PRO A 2 22.67 0.43 15.96
CA PRO A 2 22.50 0.34 14.52
C PRO A 2 22.11 1.72 13.98
N LEU A 3 22.57 2.04 12.77
CA LEU A 3 22.22 3.29 12.11
C LEU A 3 20.70 3.37 11.87
N PRO A 4 20.09 4.57 11.97
CA PRO A 4 18.69 4.76 11.62
C PRO A 4 18.39 4.31 10.19
N PRO A 5 17.25 3.66 9.93
CA PRO A 5 16.94 3.11 8.61
C PRO A 5 16.64 4.22 7.61
N LYS A 6 16.93 3.95 6.34
CA LYS A 6 16.50 4.77 5.20
C LYS A 6 15.22 4.17 4.62
N VAL A 7 14.16 4.97 4.53
CA VAL A 7 12.83 4.48 4.15
C VAL A 7 12.23 5.34 3.04
N PHE A 8 11.81 4.72 1.96
CA PHE A 8 11.09 5.39 0.86
C PHE A 8 9.61 4.97 0.88
N ILE A 9 8.70 5.95 0.88
CA ILE A 9 7.25 5.70 1.04
C ILE A 9 6.47 6.47 -0.01
N THR A 10 5.64 5.76 -0.81
CA THR A 10 4.66 6.40 -1.70
C THR A 10 3.29 6.54 -1.04
N GLY A 11 2.50 7.55 -1.47
CA GLY A 11 1.20 7.85 -0.85
C GLY A 11 1.34 8.39 0.58
N ALA A 12 2.44 9.10 0.86
CA ALA A 12 2.81 9.53 2.20
C ALA A 12 2.03 10.75 2.72
N SER A 13 1.16 11.39 1.91
CA SER A 13 0.46 12.62 2.29
C SER A 13 -0.74 12.42 3.22
N SER A 14 -1.18 11.19 3.47
CA SER A 14 -2.33 10.91 4.36
C SER A 14 -2.42 9.44 4.77
N GLY A 15 -3.31 9.14 5.71
CA GLY A 15 -3.68 7.77 6.09
C GLY A 15 -2.49 6.92 6.55
N ILE A 16 -2.40 5.69 6.06
CA ILE A 16 -1.37 4.73 6.46
C ILE A 16 0.04 5.25 6.10
N GLY A 17 0.22 5.86 4.91
CA GLY A 17 1.52 6.36 4.48
C GLY A 17 2.06 7.46 5.38
N ALA A 18 1.23 8.44 5.76
CA ALA A 18 1.62 9.50 6.69
C ALA A 18 1.93 8.94 8.09
N ALA A 19 1.11 8.01 8.58
CA ALA A 19 1.35 7.39 9.89
C ALA A 19 2.62 6.53 9.91
N LEU A 20 2.97 5.87 8.80
CA LEU A 20 4.25 5.16 8.66
C LEU A 20 5.44 6.14 8.62
N ALA A 21 5.30 7.25 7.89
CA ALA A 21 6.34 8.29 7.87
C ALA A 21 6.60 8.85 9.27
N GLN A 22 5.56 9.17 10.03
CA GLN A 22 5.68 9.60 11.44
C GLN A 22 6.34 8.52 12.31
N HIS A 23 5.93 7.26 12.15
CA HIS A 23 6.52 6.15 12.91
C HIS A 23 8.02 6.00 12.65
N TYR A 24 8.45 6.04 11.39
CA TYR A 24 9.87 5.93 11.04
C TYR A 24 10.65 7.20 11.38
N ALA A 25 10.05 8.38 11.27
CA ALA A 25 10.66 9.63 11.73
C ALA A 25 10.99 9.58 13.23
N ALA A 26 10.06 9.07 14.04
CA ALA A 26 10.28 8.89 15.49
C ALA A 26 11.44 7.90 15.82
N LEU A 27 11.85 7.07 14.85
CA LEU A 27 13.02 6.20 14.95
C LEU A 27 14.29 6.82 14.35
N GLY A 28 14.23 8.10 13.97
CA GLY A 28 15.36 8.82 13.37
C GLY A 28 15.65 8.47 11.90
N ALA A 29 14.73 7.79 11.20
CA ALA A 29 14.93 7.35 9.83
C ALA A 29 15.14 8.52 8.85
N THR A 30 16.00 8.34 7.84
CA THR A 30 16.02 9.20 6.66
C THR A 30 14.86 8.82 5.74
N LEU A 31 14.02 9.78 5.35
CA LEU A 31 12.78 9.52 4.63
C LEU A 31 12.78 10.08 3.21
N GLY A 32 12.39 9.24 2.24
CA GLY A 32 11.91 9.67 0.93
C GLY A 32 10.40 9.55 0.89
N LEU A 33 9.69 10.66 0.76
CA LEU A 33 8.24 10.72 0.79
C LEU A 33 7.68 11.17 -0.56
N ALA A 34 6.91 10.31 -1.23
CA ALA A 34 6.33 10.60 -2.53
C ALA A 34 4.80 10.70 -2.46
N ALA A 35 4.23 11.78 -2.99
CA ALA A 35 2.80 11.96 -3.19
C ALA A 35 2.51 13.12 -4.14
N ARG A 36 1.27 13.22 -4.65
CA ARG A 36 0.87 14.22 -5.66
C ARG A 36 0.77 15.65 -5.12
N ARG A 37 0.41 15.82 -3.86
CA ARG A 37 0.09 17.13 -3.25
C ARG A 37 1.32 17.73 -2.60
N GLU A 38 2.07 18.50 -3.39
CA GLU A 38 3.37 19.07 -2.97
C GLU A 38 3.27 19.92 -1.71
N ALA A 39 2.45 20.96 -1.70
CA ALA A 39 2.33 21.86 -0.55
C ALA A 39 1.97 21.14 0.75
N GLN A 40 1.05 20.16 0.68
CA GLN A 40 0.70 19.33 1.84
C GLN A 40 1.88 18.46 2.28
N MET A 41 2.66 17.93 1.34
CA MET A 41 3.84 17.11 1.65
C MET A 41 4.96 17.95 2.27
N GLN A 42 5.21 19.16 1.78
CA GLN A 42 6.20 20.06 2.36
C GLN A 42 5.84 20.46 3.80
N THR A 43 4.58 20.83 4.04
CA THR A 43 4.09 21.13 5.40
C THR A 43 4.22 19.90 6.32
N PHE A 44 3.87 18.73 5.82
CA PHE A 44 4.00 17.48 6.59
C PHE A 44 5.47 17.15 6.88
N ALA A 45 6.34 17.23 5.88
CA ALA A 45 7.78 16.97 6.04
C ALA A 45 8.42 17.92 7.07
N ALA A 46 8.05 19.20 7.06
CA ALA A 46 8.54 20.19 8.03
C ALA A 46 8.11 19.88 9.48
N SER A 47 7.06 19.10 9.68
CA SER A 47 6.61 18.66 11.02
C SER A 47 7.36 17.44 11.55
N LEU A 48 8.20 16.81 10.72
CA LEU A 48 8.97 15.62 11.11
C LEU A 48 10.37 16.01 11.59
N SER A 49 10.82 15.40 12.68
CA SER A 49 12.12 15.68 13.32
C SER A 49 13.29 14.85 12.72
N THR A 50 13.28 14.63 11.41
CA THR A 50 14.26 13.76 10.74
C THR A 50 14.52 14.26 9.31
N PRO A 51 15.65 13.90 8.66
CA PRO A 51 15.87 14.25 7.26
C PRO A 51 14.78 13.69 6.33
N VAL A 52 14.17 14.56 5.52
CA VAL A 52 13.10 14.20 4.59
C VAL A 52 13.37 14.76 3.20
N CYS A 53 13.34 13.89 2.18
CA CYS A 53 13.22 14.27 0.78
C CYS A 53 11.76 14.15 0.34
N VAL A 54 11.20 15.22 -0.21
CA VAL A 54 9.83 15.25 -0.74
C VAL A 54 9.87 15.13 -2.25
N TYR A 55 9.08 14.22 -2.79
CA TYR A 55 8.91 13.97 -4.24
C TYR A 55 7.44 14.18 -4.62
N ALA A 56 7.17 15.30 -5.28
CA ALA A 56 5.82 15.61 -5.78
C ALA A 56 5.60 14.87 -7.11
N LEU A 57 4.96 13.70 -7.07
CA LEU A 57 4.73 12.86 -8.24
C LEU A 57 3.45 12.04 -8.13
N ASP A 58 2.93 11.59 -9.27
CA ASP A 58 1.93 10.54 -9.36
C ASP A 58 2.63 9.19 -9.60
N VAL A 59 2.24 8.15 -8.84
CA VAL A 59 2.83 6.80 -9.00
C VAL A 59 2.47 6.13 -10.33
N SER A 60 1.54 6.68 -11.10
CA SER A 60 1.27 6.24 -12.47
C SER A 60 2.35 6.70 -13.47
N ASP A 61 3.18 7.67 -13.09
CA ASP A 61 4.35 8.11 -13.84
C ASP A 61 5.60 7.34 -13.39
N SER A 62 5.92 6.28 -14.11
CA SER A 62 7.07 5.43 -13.83
C SER A 62 8.42 6.13 -14.02
N ALA A 63 8.49 7.11 -14.94
CA ALA A 63 9.71 7.89 -15.17
C ALA A 63 9.99 8.81 -13.98
N ALA A 64 8.97 9.51 -13.47
CA ALA A 64 9.08 10.34 -12.27
C ALA A 64 9.47 9.51 -11.02
N LEU A 65 8.91 8.30 -10.88
CA LEU A 65 9.30 7.38 -9.79
C LEU A 65 10.76 6.94 -9.92
N SER A 66 11.22 6.60 -11.13
CA SER A 66 12.61 6.22 -11.37
C SER A 66 13.58 7.36 -11.03
N ALA A 67 13.26 8.58 -11.46
CA ALA A 67 14.06 9.77 -11.15
C ALA A 67 14.12 10.05 -9.64
N ALA A 68 12.98 9.95 -8.94
CA ALA A 68 12.91 10.12 -7.48
C ALA A 68 13.72 9.05 -6.73
N ALA A 69 13.68 7.81 -7.21
CA ALA A 69 14.46 6.71 -6.64
C ALA A 69 15.98 6.94 -6.83
N GLN A 70 16.40 7.35 -8.01
CA GLN A 70 17.80 7.67 -8.32
C GLN A 70 18.31 8.83 -7.47
N ASP A 71 17.55 9.94 -7.36
CA ASP A 71 17.87 11.07 -6.51
C ASP A 71 18.03 10.65 -5.04
N PHE A 72 17.07 9.86 -4.52
CA PHE A 72 17.16 9.36 -3.14
C PHE A 72 18.42 8.50 -2.92
N ILE A 73 18.70 7.58 -3.85
CA ILE A 73 19.88 6.70 -3.77
C ILE A 73 21.18 7.52 -3.86
N GLN A 74 21.24 8.51 -4.73
CA GLN A 74 22.42 9.37 -4.88
C GLN A 74 22.70 10.17 -3.61
N ARG A 75 21.68 10.72 -2.95
CA ARG A 75 21.82 11.55 -1.75
C ARG A 75 22.08 10.75 -0.48
N HIS A 76 21.43 9.60 -0.34
CA HIS A 76 21.37 8.86 0.92
C HIS A 76 21.85 7.42 0.82
N GLY A 77 22.12 6.93 -0.38
CA GLY A 77 22.39 5.52 -0.66
C GLY A 77 21.11 4.68 -0.73
N VAL A 78 21.28 3.41 -1.04
CA VAL A 78 20.15 2.47 -1.21
C VAL A 78 19.29 2.42 0.06
N PRO A 79 17.96 2.59 -0.02
CA PRO A 79 17.08 2.51 1.16
C PRO A 79 17.08 1.10 1.75
N ASP A 80 16.80 1.01 3.04
CA ASP A 80 16.64 -0.26 3.75
C ASP A 80 15.22 -0.81 3.58
N ILE A 81 14.25 0.09 3.43
CA ILE A 81 12.84 -0.24 3.31
C ILE A 81 12.22 0.64 2.21
N VAL A 82 11.51 0.02 1.27
CA VAL A 82 10.66 0.72 0.29
C VAL A 82 9.22 0.29 0.49
N ILE A 83 8.31 1.26 0.67
CA ILE A 83 6.90 1.00 0.94
C ILE A 83 6.04 1.56 -0.19
N ALA A 84 5.57 0.69 -1.08
CA ALA A 84 4.58 0.99 -2.08
C ALA A 84 3.19 1.03 -1.42
N ASN A 85 2.81 2.21 -0.93
CA ASN A 85 1.57 2.43 -0.18
C ASN A 85 0.53 3.22 -0.97
N ALA A 86 0.93 4.00 -1.97
CA ALA A 86 -0.01 4.76 -2.79
C ALA A 86 -1.13 3.86 -3.33
N GLY A 87 -2.36 4.33 -3.24
CA GLY A 87 -3.51 3.59 -3.73
C GLY A 87 -4.78 4.41 -3.66
N ILE A 88 -5.67 4.12 -4.58
CA ILE A 88 -7.00 4.71 -4.68
C ILE A 88 -8.06 3.63 -4.62
N GLY A 89 -9.28 4.02 -4.33
CA GLY A 89 -10.42 3.11 -4.34
C GLY A 89 -11.69 3.88 -4.55
N GLY A 90 -12.64 3.28 -5.24
CA GLY A 90 -13.96 3.84 -5.51
C GLY A 90 -14.97 2.72 -5.72
N GLY A 91 -16.25 3.04 -5.59
CA GLY A 91 -17.31 2.14 -6.00
C GLY A 91 -17.39 2.11 -7.53
N THR A 92 -17.64 0.92 -8.09
CA THR A 92 -17.83 0.73 -9.53
C THR A 92 -19.06 -0.11 -9.81
N ARG A 93 -19.69 0.17 -10.95
CA ARG A 93 -20.83 -0.58 -11.49
C ARG A 93 -20.44 -1.18 -12.85
N PRO A 94 -20.49 -2.51 -13.01
CA PRO A 94 -20.06 -3.17 -14.25
C PRO A 94 -20.95 -2.89 -15.46
N ASP A 95 -22.18 -2.43 -15.22
CA ASP A 95 -23.16 -2.06 -16.26
C ASP A 95 -22.98 -0.62 -16.79
N LEU A 96 -22.03 0.16 -16.25
CA LEU A 96 -21.77 1.53 -16.69
C LEU A 96 -20.46 1.61 -17.46
N ALA A 97 -20.54 1.97 -18.73
CA ALA A 97 -19.36 2.13 -19.59
C ALA A 97 -18.31 3.12 -19.03
N ALA A 98 -18.78 4.20 -18.38
CA ALA A 98 -17.87 5.18 -17.74
C ALA A 98 -17.02 4.57 -16.62
N ASP A 99 -17.44 3.47 -15.99
CA ASP A 99 -16.71 2.85 -14.88
C ASP A 99 -15.53 1.98 -15.36
N ILE A 100 -15.40 1.74 -16.66
CA ILE A 100 -14.19 1.14 -17.25
C ILE A 100 -12.98 2.08 -17.07
N ALA A 101 -13.17 3.39 -17.24
CA ALA A 101 -12.11 4.36 -16.98
C ALA A 101 -11.71 4.40 -15.49
N VAL A 102 -12.66 4.24 -14.57
CA VAL A 102 -12.39 4.13 -13.14
C VAL A 102 -11.59 2.85 -12.82
N LEU A 103 -11.99 1.71 -13.40
CA LEU A 103 -11.24 0.45 -13.30
C LEU A 103 -9.78 0.64 -13.77
N SER A 104 -9.59 1.23 -14.96
CA SER A 104 -8.26 1.47 -15.53
C SER A 104 -7.39 2.32 -14.59
N ARG A 105 -7.91 3.44 -14.06
CA ARG A 105 -7.16 4.29 -13.11
C ARG A 105 -6.80 3.56 -11.81
N ILE A 106 -7.72 2.75 -11.28
CA ILE A 106 -7.47 1.96 -10.07
C ILE A 106 -6.37 0.93 -10.33
N MET A 107 -6.40 0.23 -11.47
CA MET A 107 -5.35 -0.72 -11.85
C MET A 107 -4.01 -0.01 -12.06
N GLN A 108 -4.00 1.12 -12.76
CA GLN A 108 -2.78 1.89 -12.99
C GLN A 108 -2.12 2.35 -11.70
N THR A 109 -2.89 2.87 -10.75
CA THR A 109 -2.34 3.33 -9.46
C THR A 109 -1.96 2.16 -8.54
N ASN A 110 -2.88 1.21 -8.33
CA ASN A 110 -2.74 0.20 -7.28
C ASN A 110 -1.86 -0.99 -7.68
N VAL A 111 -1.67 -1.24 -8.98
CA VAL A 111 -0.89 -2.37 -9.49
C VAL A 111 0.36 -1.88 -10.22
N VAL A 112 0.19 -1.11 -11.30
CA VAL A 112 1.33 -0.61 -12.07
C VAL A 112 2.16 0.36 -11.23
N GLY A 113 1.53 1.31 -10.53
CA GLY A 113 2.20 2.25 -9.64
C GLY A 113 2.88 1.58 -8.44
N LEU A 114 2.32 0.49 -7.92
CA LEU A 114 2.97 -0.31 -6.88
C LEU A 114 4.25 -0.97 -7.44
N ALA A 115 4.16 -1.61 -8.60
CA ALA A 115 5.31 -2.24 -9.24
C ALA A 115 6.39 -1.21 -9.59
N ALA A 116 6.00 -0.08 -10.21
CA ALA A 116 6.89 1.01 -10.57
C ALA A 116 7.57 1.67 -9.35
N THR A 117 6.88 1.70 -8.19
CA THR A 117 7.49 2.17 -6.92
C THR A 117 8.64 1.26 -6.46
N LEU A 118 8.48 -0.05 -6.60
CA LEU A 118 9.47 -1.03 -6.08
C LEU A 118 10.61 -1.27 -7.06
N GLN A 119 10.32 -1.26 -8.37
CA GLN A 119 11.23 -1.67 -9.44
C GLN A 119 12.60 -0.97 -9.40
N PRO A 120 12.73 0.36 -9.24
CA PRO A 120 14.04 1.02 -9.29
C PRO A 120 15.00 0.64 -8.15
N PHE A 121 14.47 0.10 -7.06
CA PHE A 121 15.25 -0.30 -5.89
C PHE A 121 15.65 -1.78 -5.89
N ILE A 122 15.09 -2.60 -6.78
CA ILE A 122 15.35 -4.04 -6.79
C ILE A 122 16.82 -4.34 -7.06
N ALA A 123 17.38 -3.83 -8.16
CA ALA A 123 18.76 -4.10 -8.53
C ALA A 123 19.76 -3.59 -7.48
N PRO A 124 19.70 -2.32 -7.01
CA PRO A 124 20.58 -1.83 -5.97
C PRO A 124 20.50 -2.60 -4.64
N MET A 125 19.29 -3.05 -4.24
CA MET A 125 19.13 -3.87 -3.03
C MET A 125 19.69 -5.28 -3.22
N ARG A 126 19.55 -5.87 -4.42
CA ARG A 126 20.17 -7.18 -4.74
C ARG A 126 21.68 -7.11 -4.71
N GLU A 127 22.29 -6.06 -5.30
CA GLU A 127 23.72 -5.82 -5.29
C GLU A 127 24.26 -5.66 -3.86
N ARG A 128 23.52 -4.94 -3.01
CA ARG A 128 23.85 -4.81 -1.58
C ARG A 128 23.61 -6.11 -0.79
N GLY A 129 22.82 -7.06 -1.30
CA GLY A 129 22.43 -8.29 -0.62
C GLY A 129 21.49 -8.09 0.56
N SER A 130 20.78 -6.94 0.65
CA SER A 130 19.87 -6.66 1.74
C SER A 130 18.83 -5.61 1.38
N GLY A 131 17.63 -5.72 1.96
CA GLY A 131 16.55 -4.75 1.78
C GLY A 131 15.18 -5.37 2.07
N VAL A 132 14.17 -4.49 2.23
CA VAL A 132 12.78 -4.91 2.40
C VAL A 132 11.89 -4.09 1.45
N LEU A 133 11.26 -4.79 0.52
CA LEU A 133 10.25 -4.26 -0.39
C LEU A 133 8.87 -4.57 0.18
N VAL A 134 8.04 -3.54 0.36
CA VAL A 134 6.74 -3.65 1.01
C VAL A 134 5.64 -3.18 0.08
N GLY A 135 4.63 -4.00 -0.14
CA GLY A 135 3.42 -3.59 -0.85
C GLY A 135 2.21 -3.55 0.07
N ILE A 136 1.49 -2.42 0.05
CA ILE A 136 0.22 -2.27 0.79
C ILE A 136 -0.93 -2.71 -0.12
N ALA A 137 -1.39 -3.94 0.10
CA ALA A 137 -2.56 -4.51 -0.54
C ALA A 137 -3.85 -4.21 0.24
N SER A 138 -4.71 -5.19 0.47
CA SER A 138 -5.93 -5.11 1.31
C SER A 138 -6.52 -6.49 1.50
N VAL A 139 -7.28 -6.69 2.58
CA VAL A 139 -8.15 -7.87 2.73
C VAL A 139 -9.22 -7.96 1.63
N ALA A 140 -9.59 -6.85 1.00
CA ALA A 140 -10.49 -6.82 -0.14
C ALA A 140 -9.90 -7.48 -1.41
N GLY A 141 -8.60 -7.75 -1.45
CA GLY A 141 -7.95 -8.50 -2.53
C GLY A 141 -8.17 -10.01 -2.48
N PHE A 142 -8.80 -10.51 -1.46
CA PHE A 142 -8.97 -11.95 -1.30
C PHE A 142 -10.30 -12.49 -1.85
N ARG A 143 -11.35 -11.65 -1.92
CA ARG A 143 -12.65 -12.01 -2.49
C ARG A 143 -13.32 -10.78 -3.10
N GLY A 144 -14.10 -10.97 -4.16
CA GLY A 144 -14.85 -9.90 -4.81
C GLY A 144 -15.99 -9.38 -3.92
N LEU A 145 -16.15 -8.06 -3.85
CA LEU A 145 -17.23 -7.40 -3.13
C LEU A 145 -18.12 -6.63 -4.11
N ALA A 146 -19.42 -6.76 -3.99
CA ALA A 146 -20.37 -6.03 -4.83
C ALA A 146 -20.13 -4.51 -4.73
N GLY A 147 -20.06 -3.83 -5.87
CA GLY A 147 -19.79 -2.40 -5.95
C GLY A 147 -18.33 -1.98 -5.71
N ALA A 148 -17.41 -2.93 -5.49
CA ALA A 148 -15.98 -2.65 -5.29
C ALA A 148 -15.09 -3.52 -6.19
N GLY A 149 -15.61 -4.04 -7.30
CA GLY A 149 -14.94 -5.01 -8.15
C GLY A 149 -13.57 -4.54 -8.64
N ALA A 150 -13.46 -3.29 -9.13
CA ALA A 150 -12.19 -2.70 -9.57
C ALA A 150 -11.13 -2.68 -8.47
N TYR A 151 -11.52 -2.25 -7.26
CA TYR A 151 -10.62 -2.21 -6.12
C TYR A 151 -10.20 -3.62 -5.68
N CYS A 152 -11.16 -4.55 -5.56
CA CYS A 152 -10.87 -5.94 -5.19
C CYS A 152 -9.91 -6.59 -6.19
N ALA A 153 -10.16 -6.43 -7.49
CA ALA A 153 -9.31 -6.95 -8.56
C ALA A 153 -7.89 -6.37 -8.47
N SER A 154 -7.76 -5.05 -8.27
CA SER A 154 -6.45 -4.41 -8.16
C SER A 154 -5.66 -4.90 -6.94
N LYS A 155 -6.31 -5.10 -5.80
CA LYS A 155 -5.64 -5.58 -4.59
C LYS A 155 -5.31 -7.08 -4.65
N SER A 156 -6.13 -7.87 -5.37
CA SER A 156 -5.80 -9.26 -5.70
C SER A 156 -4.57 -9.35 -6.61
N ALA A 157 -4.54 -8.57 -7.69
CA ALA A 157 -3.39 -8.50 -8.59
C ALA A 157 -2.11 -8.06 -7.85
N ALA A 158 -2.19 -7.06 -6.97
CA ALA A 158 -1.05 -6.62 -6.16
C ALA A 158 -0.53 -7.74 -5.24
N ILE A 159 -1.41 -8.53 -4.59
CA ILE A 159 -1.00 -9.66 -3.75
C ILE A 159 -0.25 -10.70 -4.58
N THR A 160 -0.80 -11.10 -5.72
CA THR A 160 -0.21 -12.11 -6.61
C THR A 160 1.12 -11.63 -7.18
N TRP A 161 1.20 -10.37 -7.61
CA TRP A 161 2.45 -9.80 -8.14
C TRP A 161 3.56 -9.75 -7.09
N LEU A 162 3.24 -9.34 -5.85
CA LEU A 162 4.20 -9.34 -4.74
C LEU A 162 4.64 -10.75 -4.35
N GLU A 163 3.75 -11.74 -4.48
CA GLU A 163 4.11 -13.14 -4.26
C GLU A 163 5.10 -13.64 -5.31
N ALA A 164 4.87 -13.34 -6.59
CA ALA A 164 5.80 -13.66 -7.67
C ALA A 164 7.16 -12.97 -7.46
N LEU A 165 7.17 -11.66 -7.16
CA LEU A 165 8.39 -10.93 -6.86
C LEU A 165 9.18 -11.55 -5.68
N ARG A 166 8.49 -12.03 -4.66
CA ARG A 166 9.13 -12.72 -3.53
C ARG A 166 9.83 -14.01 -3.95
N LEU A 167 9.28 -14.74 -4.91
CA LEU A 167 9.89 -15.95 -5.45
C LEU A 167 11.13 -15.61 -6.30
N GLU A 168 11.05 -14.60 -7.14
CA GLU A 168 12.15 -14.15 -7.98
C GLU A 168 13.34 -13.60 -7.16
N LEU A 169 13.06 -12.98 -6.01
CA LEU A 169 14.08 -12.47 -5.09
C LEU A 169 14.53 -13.49 -4.04
N HIS A 170 14.12 -14.76 -4.19
CA HIS A 170 14.55 -15.81 -3.26
C HIS A 170 16.08 -15.93 -3.23
N ARG A 171 16.67 -15.95 -2.03
CA ARG A 171 18.12 -16.01 -1.80
C ARG A 171 18.93 -14.77 -2.22
N SER A 172 18.28 -13.68 -2.65
CA SER A 172 18.98 -12.43 -3.00
C SER A 172 19.34 -11.54 -1.78
N GLY A 173 18.91 -11.92 -0.58
CA GLY A 173 19.01 -11.07 0.62
C GLY A 173 17.88 -10.03 0.72
N VAL A 174 17.12 -9.80 -0.35
CA VAL A 174 15.98 -8.86 -0.37
C VAL A 174 14.70 -9.58 0.03
N ASN A 175 13.96 -8.98 0.97
CA ASN A 175 12.70 -9.54 1.46
C ASN A 175 11.51 -8.79 0.89
N VAL A 176 10.47 -9.50 0.48
CA VAL A 176 9.20 -8.92 0.04
C VAL A 176 8.13 -9.15 1.09
N VAL A 177 7.48 -8.08 1.53
CA VAL A 177 6.44 -8.10 2.57
C VAL A 177 5.13 -7.58 1.99
N THR A 178 4.12 -8.43 1.94
CA THR A 178 2.76 -8.06 1.55
C THR A 178 1.94 -7.75 2.77
N ILE A 179 1.45 -6.51 2.87
CA ILE A 179 0.56 -6.07 3.95
C ILE A 179 -0.87 -6.02 3.42
N CYS A 180 -1.79 -6.68 4.10
CA CYS A 180 -3.22 -6.67 3.81
C CYS A 180 -3.97 -6.03 4.97
N PRO A 181 -4.15 -4.70 4.98
CA PRO A 181 -4.97 -4.04 5.98
C PRO A 181 -6.44 -4.41 5.83
N GLY A 182 -7.15 -4.52 6.96
CA GLY A 182 -8.59 -4.44 7.05
C GLY A 182 -9.05 -2.98 7.03
N TYR A 183 -9.99 -2.64 7.91
CA TYR A 183 -10.46 -1.27 8.03
C TYR A 183 -9.50 -0.43 8.89
N ILE A 184 -8.95 0.62 8.29
CA ILE A 184 -8.09 1.61 8.95
C ILE A 184 -8.75 2.97 8.77
N ALA A 185 -8.84 3.75 9.84
CA ALA A 185 -9.39 5.11 9.83
C ALA A 185 -8.48 6.04 8.98
N THR A 186 -8.90 6.27 7.75
CA THR A 186 -8.18 7.06 6.73
C THR A 186 -9.18 7.79 5.84
N PRO A 187 -8.76 8.80 5.06
CA PRO A 187 -9.63 9.42 4.07
C PRO A 187 -10.25 8.43 3.09
N LEU A 188 -9.55 7.33 2.76
CA LEU A 188 -10.06 6.29 1.85
C LEU A 188 -11.25 5.51 2.42
N THR A 189 -11.31 5.35 3.74
CA THR A 189 -12.37 4.61 4.43
C THR A 189 -13.46 5.52 5.01
N ALA A 190 -13.20 6.81 5.16
CA ALA A 190 -14.14 7.79 5.71
C ALA A 190 -15.45 7.89 4.90
N VAL A 191 -15.39 7.56 3.60
CA VAL A 191 -16.56 7.56 2.71
C VAL A 191 -17.44 6.31 2.85
N ASN A 192 -17.03 5.30 3.61
CA ASN A 192 -17.79 4.08 3.80
C ASN A 192 -19.00 4.35 4.70
N ARG A 193 -20.18 3.87 4.27
CA ARG A 193 -21.45 4.00 5.00
C ARG A 193 -21.90 2.69 5.65
N HIS A 194 -21.03 1.69 5.70
CA HIS A 194 -21.31 0.38 6.29
C HIS A 194 -20.44 0.15 7.55
N PRO A 195 -20.84 -0.78 8.42
CA PRO A 195 -20.04 -1.16 9.57
C PRO A 195 -18.63 -1.59 9.16
N MET A 196 -17.64 -1.14 9.90
CA MET A 196 -16.22 -1.45 9.70
C MET A 196 -15.70 -2.22 10.91
N PRO A 197 -15.91 -3.55 10.97
CA PRO A 197 -15.47 -4.34 12.11
C PRO A 197 -13.96 -4.27 12.26
N PHE A 198 -13.50 -4.21 13.53
CA PHE A 198 -12.09 -4.15 13.88
C PHE A 198 -11.35 -2.94 13.28
N LEU A 199 -12.05 -1.79 13.14
CA LEU A 199 -11.45 -0.55 12.69
C LEU A 199 -10.27 -0.18 13.59
N LEU A 200 -9.13 0.09 12.99
CA LEU A 200 -7.93 0.61 13.67
C LEU A 200 -7.69 2.06 13.30
N ASP A 201 -7.13 2.83 14.23
CA ASP A 201 -6.54 4.12 13.87
C ASP A 201 -5.26 3.94 13.03
N ALA A 202 -4.89 4.99 12.29
CA ALA A 202 -3.75 4.92 11.37
C ALA A 202 -2.41 4.75 12.11
N ALA A 203 -2.25 5.31 13.31
CA ALA A 203 -1.02 5.23 14.09
C ALA A 203 -0.82 3.79 14.63
N GLU A 204 -1.86 3.16 15.15
CA GLU A 204 -1.77 1.75 15.59
C GLU A 204 -1.55 0.81 14.40
N ALA A 205 -2.22 1.07 13.27
CA ALA A 205 -1.97 0.32 12.05
C ALA A 205 -0.50 0.44 11.60
N ALA A 206 0.08 1.65 11.60
CA ALA A 206 1.48 1.89 11.27
C ALA A 206 2.43 1.12 12.20
N ARG A 207 2.19 1.14 13.52
CA ARG A 207 2.99 0.36 14.49
C ARG A 207 2.96 -1.14 14.19
N ARG A 208 1.77 -1.70 13.87
CA ARG A 208 1.64 -3.13 13.53
C ARG A 208 2.28 -3.47 12.19
N ILE A 209 2.13 -2.60 11.19
CA ILE A 209 2.78 -2.74 9.89
C ILE A 209 4.30 -2.72 10.06
N ALA A 210 4.85 -1.74 10.77
CA ALA A 210 6.30 -1.65 11.01
C ALA A 210 6.85 -2.89 11.74
N ARG A 211 6.11 -3.43 12.71
CA ARG A 211 6.47 -4.72 13.34
C ARG A 211 6.50 -5.88 12.34
N ALA A 212 5.52 -5.95 11.42
CA ALA A 212 5.49 -6.98 10.40
C ALA A 212 6.64 -6.83 9.39
N ILE A 213 7.00 -5.59 9.02
CA ILE A 213 8.15 -5.27 8.16
C ILE A 213 9.46 -5.68 8.85
N LYS A 214 9.67 -5.28 10.10
CA LYS A 214 10.86 -5.64 10.90
C LYS A 214 11.00 -7.18 11.02
N ALA A 215 9.89 -7.89 11.18
CA ALA A 215 9.87 -9.34 11.24
C ALA A 215 9.91 -10.02 9.85
N LYS A 216 10.01 -9.26 8.76
CA LYS A 216 10.08 -9.73 7.37
C LYS A 216 8.96 -10.73 7.04
N LYS A 217 7.73 -10.47 7.52
CA LYS A 217 6.59 -11.37 7.32
C LYS A 217 6.19 -11.38 5.85
N ARG A 218 6.17 -12.56 5.21
CA ARG A 218 5.80 -12.73 3.79
C ARG A 218 4.42 -12.14 3.48
N LEU A 219 3.44 -12.40 4.35
CA LEU A 219 2.08 -11.87 4.29
C LEU A 219 1.63 -11.50 5.70
N ALA A 220 1.14 -10.27 5.89
CA ALA A 220 0.59 -9.81 7.16
C ALA A 220 -0.81 -9.21 6.96
N ILE A 221 -1.81 -9.80 7.62
CA ILE A 221 -3.18 -9.28 7.68
C ILE A 221 -3.33 -8.54 8.99
N ILE A 222 -3.75 -7.26 8.93
CA ILE A 222 -3.81 -6.34 10.06
C ILE A 222 -5.20 -5.67 10.10
N PRO A 223 -5.95 -5.82 11.21
CA PRO A 223 -5.64 -6.58 12.42
C PRO A 223 -5.76 -8.10 12.22
N TRP A 224 -5.21 -8.88 13.16
CA TRP A 224 -5.16 -10.33 13.05
C TRP A 224 -6.55 -11.01 13.00
N GLN A 225 -7.56 -10.39 13.61
CA GLN A 225 -8.95 -10.86 13.55
C GLN A 225 -9.45 -10.99 12.11
N MET A 226 -9.05 -10.05 11.24
CA MET A 226 -9.38 -10.09 9.82
C MET A 226 -8.79 -11.31 9.11
N ARG A 227 -7.74 -11.92 9.66
CA ARG A 227 -7.19 -13.18 9.14
C ARG A 227 -8.17 -14.34 9.30
N LEU A 228 -8.88 -14.40 10.44
CA LEU A 228 -9.90 -15.42 10.68
C LEU A 228 -11.11 -15.22 9.75
N VAL A 229 -11.60 -13.98 9.67
CA VAL A 229 -12.70 -13.61 8.76
C VAL A 229 -12.35 -14.01 7.34
N PHE A 230 -11.15 -13.66 6.90
CA PHE A 230 -10.66 -13.98 5.57
C PHE A 230 -10.56 -15.50 5.33
N PHE A 231 -10.00 -16.25 6.27
CA PHE A 231 -9.87 -17.70 6.15
C PHE A 231 -11.24 -18.38 5.94
N VAL A 232 -12.26 -17.95 6.67
CA VAL A 232 -13.64 -18.43 6.53
C VAL A 232 -14.21 -18.03 5.16
N LEU A 233 -14.13 -16.74 4.81
CA LEU A 233 -14.72 -16.23 3.55
C LEU A 233 -14.08 -16.88 2.31
N ARG A 234 -12.79 -17.15 2.32
CA ARG A 234 -12.08 -17.76 1.19
C ARG A 234 -12.51 -19.22 0.95
N ARG A 235 -12.89 -19.93 2.01
CA ARG A 235 -13.35 -21.33 1.92
C ARG A 235 -14.86 -21.48 1.78
N MET A 236 -15.59 -20.38 1.93
CA MET A 236 -17.05 -20.39 1.81
C MET A 236 -17.45 -20.73 0.37
N PRO A 237 -18.36 -21.71 0.15
CA PRO A 237 -18.92 -22.02 -1.17
C PRO A 237 -19.58 -20.79 -1.78
N ASP A 238 -19.51 -20.65 -3.10
CA ASP A 238 -19.99 -19.45 -3.81
C ASP A 238 -21.49 -19.20 -3.57
N TRP A 239 -22.34 -20.24 -3.59
CA TRP A 239 -23.76 -20.09 -3.33
C TRP A 239 -24.08 -19.47 -1.96
N LEU A 240 -23.29 -19.80 -0.93
CA LEU A 240 -23.44 -19.22 0.42
C LEU A 240 -22.90 -17.79 0.48
N TYR A 241 -21.76 -17.56 -0.18
CA TYR A 241 -21.17 -16.23 -0.28
C TYR A 241 -22.13 -15.27 -0.98
N ASP A 242 -22.69 -15.67 -2.12
CA ASP A 242 -23.62 -14.86 -2.90
C ASP A 242 -24.89 -14.54 -2.11
N ARG A 243 -25.45 -15.52 -1.40
CA ARG A 243 -26.62 -15.31 -0.54
C ARG A 243 -26.35 -14.28 0.57
N MET A 244 -25.16 -14.28 1.14
CA MET A 244 -24.78 -13.37 2.25
C MET A 244 -24.41 -11.97 1.75
N PHE A 245 -23.73 -11.86 0.62
CA PHE A 245 -23.10 -10.61 0.17
C PHE A 245 -23.76 -9.94 -1.04
N ALA A 246 -24.69 -10.61 -1.76
CA ALA A 246 -25.38 -10.00 -2.90
C ALA A 246 -26.13 -8.70 -2.53
N ARG A 247 -26.62 -8.60 -1.31
CA ARG A 247 -27.34 -7.42 -0.78
C ARG A 247 -26.48 -6.52 0.09
N ALA A 248 -25.17 -6.77 0.16
CA ALA A 248 -24.26 -5.94 0.97
C ALA A 248 -24.27 -4.48 0.47
N PRO A 249 -24.15 -3.50 1.39
CA PRO A 249 -24.07 -2.09 1.02
C PRO A 249 -22.91 -1.86 0.06
N ARG A 250 -23.20 -1.20 -1.08
CA ARG A 250 -22.20 -0.89 -2.10
C ARG A 250 -21.40 0.33 -1.70
N LYS A 251 -20.10 0.33 -2.04
CA LYS A 251 -19.27 1.51 -1.86
C LYS A 251 -19.79 2.65 -2.75
N PRO A 252 -19.86 3.90 -2.24
CA PRO A 252 -20.21 5.05 -3.06
C PRO A 252 -19.33 5.16 -4.30
N ARG A 253 -19.91 5.49 -5.45
CA ARG A 253 -19.16 5.80 -6.66
C ARG A 253 -18.43 7.12 -6.47
N ASP A 254 -17.17 7.15 -6.83
CA ASP A 254 -16.40 8.38 -7.01
C ASP A 254 -15.86 8.40 -8.45
N PRO A 255 -16.47 9.18 -9.35
CA PRO A 255 -16.01 9.29 -10.73
C PRO A 255 -14.60 9.86 -10.87
N ARG A 256 -14.06 10.45 -9.78
CA ARG A 256 -12.70 11.01 -9.71
C ARG A 256 -11.67 10.06 -9.10
N ALA A 257 -12.11 8.90 -8.63
CA ALA A 257 -11.23 7.87 -8.07
C ALA A 257 -10.36 7.22 -9.15
#